data_1c5c67195e1e63ab6cda1641bc995cac
#
_entry.id   1c5c67195e1e63ab6cda1641bc995cac
#
_cell.length_a   1.000
_cell.length_b   1.000
_cell.length_c   1.000
_cell.angle_alpha   90.00
_cell.angle_beta   90.00
_cell.angle_gamma   90.00
#
_symmetry.space_group_name_H-M   'P 1'
#
loop_
_entity.id
_entity.type
_entity.pdbx_description
1 polymer ?
#
loop_
_entity_poly.entity_id
_entity_poly.type
_entity_poly.pdbx_seq_one_letter_code
_entity_poly.pdbx_strand_id
1 'polypeptide(L)'
;GVAYSKSTVTTNKVEATVGNVDMTIAGKGVKLSGDIYAGGFAHGAKTAASVNSTRLTIADATLGAADSQVNVFAGGYAAQGATSTVKTSEVTIANSKIFGNVYGGGNKADAQSNVTVESSVITLDGADVTGTVSTESFEPSVNAALMRLAEADTGAGDAEANKTQRTINLINSKMGTLQISAKQDTETSLYLEGSNTVGAITGGKASEIVFDGTGTPAGEAILTLTKEGASFDMSGDKDIVARNVASGTLLVDGKYKTAAETTVTLENAFGDVVYDLGKDAIDSADLLLTDAGIVIGTGDTAQTIGASSVKVSESSKTLAEAQLGSVAFVTQGAEFVADEGMRSIRAAAKEGSFTAFGAMAGGYNRYETGSHVDVEGFSLAVGTAGRINNLTLAGFVEAGWASSESHVASTEADADHDYYGVGAAMRYDFQSPFYLDGAVRLGQISTEFDG
;
A
#
# COMPACT_ATOMS: atom_id res chain seq x y z
N GLY A 1 -30.59 6.90 0.64
CA GLY A 1 -31.49 7.11 -0.49
C GLY A 1 -31.25 6.08 -1.58
N VAL A 2 -32.27 5.48 -2.10
CA VAL A 2 -32.17 4.44 -3.14
C VAL A 2 -32.57 5.07 -4.46
N ALA A 3 -31.72 4.96 -5.49
CA ALA A 3 -32.16 5.29 -6.86
C ALA A 3 -33.13 4.21 -7.32
N TYR A 4 -34.38 4.56 -7.49
CA TYR A 4 -35.41 3.65 -7.93
C TYR A 4 -36.01 4.13 -9.28
N SER A 5 -35.94 3.29 -10.29
CA SER A 5 -36.53 3.54 -11.59
C SER A 5 -37.34 2.33 -12.03
N LYS A 6 -38.61 2.53 -12.28
CA LYS A 6 -39.51 1.52 -12.85
C LYS A 6 -40.38 2.15 -13.95
N SER A 7 -40.36 1.57 -15.11
CA SER A 7 -41.23 2.01 -16.22
C SER A 7 -41.80 0.83 -16.98
N THR A 8 -43.09 0.92 -17.29
CA THR A 8 -43.78 0.04 -18.20
C THR A 8 -43.87 0.65 -19.60
N VAL A 9 -43.34 1.87 -19.79
CA VAL A 9 -43.41 2.61 -21.05
C VAL A 9 -42.10 2.42 -21.82
N THR A 10 -42.20 1.96 -23.08
CA THR A 10 -41.02 1.61 -23.90
C THR A 10 -40.49 2.79 -24.72
N THR A 11 -41.10 3.96 -24.69
CA THR A 11 -40.75 5.10 -25.55
C THR A 11 -39.75 6.07 -24.95
N ASN A 12 -39.79 6.32 -23.66
CA ASN A 12 -38.93 7.30 -22.97
C ASN A 12 -37.93 6.63 -22.02
N LYS A 13 -36.72 7.17 -21.95
CA LYS A 13 -35.72 6.79 -20.96
C LYS A 13 -36.13 7.37 -19.60
N VAL A 14 -36.07 6.54 -18.55
CA VAL A 14 -36.31 6.96 -17.17
C VAL A 14 -35.02 6.73 -16.39
N GLU A 15 -34.50 7.78 -15.78
CA GLU A 15 -33.26 7.74 -15.04
C GLU A 15 -33.47 8.21 -13.60
N ALA A 16 -32.80 7.53 -12.67
CA ALA A 16 -32.68 7.94 -11.28
C ALA A 16 -31.21 7.98 -10.91
N THR A 17 -30.75 9.08 -10.34
CA THR A 17 -29.36 9.25 -9.91
C THR A 17 -29.29 9.61 -8.44
N VAL A 18 -28.38 8.96 -7.73
CA VAL A 18 -28.04 9.23 -6.31
C VAL A 18 -26.54 9.46 -6.22
N GLY A 19 -26.12 10.44 -5.44
CA GLY A 19 -24.70 10.71 -5.20
C GLY A 19 -24.05 9.55 -4.46
N ASN A 20 -24.26 9.52 -3.15
CA ASN A 20 -23.65 8.50 -2.29
C ASN A 20 -24.72 7.78 -1.46
N VAL A 21 -24.52 6.49 -1.24
CA VAL A 21 -25.34 5.65 -0.37
C VAL A 21 -24.43 5.11 0.72
N ASP A 22 -24.79 5.38 1.97
CA ASP A 22 -24.12 4.82 3.14
C ASP A 22 -25.18 4.03 3.94
N MET A 23 -24.94 2.74 4.11
CA MET A 23 -25.85 1.80 4.77
C MET A 23 -25.11 1.05 5.86
N THR A 24 -25.63 1.08 7.07
CA THR A 24 -25.11 0.33 8.20
C THR A 24 -26.15 -0.65 8.73
N ILE A 25 -25.76 -1.91 8.88
CA ILE A 25 -26.53 -2.97 9.50
C ILE A 25 -25.71 -3.47 10.68
N ALA A 26 -26.10 -3.16 11.90
CA ALA A 26 -25.30 -3.49 13.06
C ALA A 26 -26.16 -3.99 14.24
N GLY A 27 -25.59 -4.91 15.01
CA GLY A 27 -26.12 -5.36 16.29
C GLY A 27 -26.58 -6.80 16.34
N LYS A 28 -26.39 -7.40 17.52
CA LYS A 28 -26.82 -8.77 17.82
C LYS A 28 -28.36 -8.86 17.79
N GLY A 29 -28.85 -9.81 17.03
CA GLY A 29 -30.30 -10.05 16.92
C GLY A 29 -30.99 -9.38 15.74
N VAL A 30 -30.24 -8.66 14.87
CA VAL A 30 -30.76 -8.21 13.57
C VAL A 30 -31.15 -9.44 12.75
N LYS A 31 -32.41 -9.48 12.33
CA LYS A 31 -32.94 -10.51 11.44
C LYS A 31 -33.45 -9.84 10.18
N LEU A 32 -32.84 -10.17 9.08
CA LEU A 32 -33.27 -9.73 7.76
C LEU A 32 -33.66 -10.95 6.93
N SER A 33 -34.69 -10.79 6.13
CA SER A 33 -35.14 -11.76 5.13
C SER A 33 -35.11 -11.09 3.76
N GLY A 34 -34.57 -11.80 2.77
CA GLY A 34 -34.36 -11.27 1.42
C GLY A 34 -33.01 -10.59 1.24
N ASP A 35 -32.66 -10.37 0.00
CA ASP A 35 -31.38 -9.85 -0.40
C ASP A 35 -31.20 -8.36 -0.07
N ILE A 36 -29.97 -7.95 0.19
CA ILE A 36 -29.56 -6.58 0.52
C ILE A 36 -28.87 -5.96 -0.68
N TYR A 37 -29.31 -4.79 -1.09
CA TYR A 37 -28.75 -4.02 -2.19
C TYR A 37 -28.38 -2.62 -1.70
N ALA A 38 -27.10 -2.25 -1.80
CA ALA A 38 -26.63 -0.90 -1.45
C ALA A 38 -26.74 0.07 -2.63
N GLY A 39 -26.74 -0.44 -3.86
CA GLY A 39 -26.84 0.37 -5.07
C GLY A 39 -28.26 0.67 -5.55
N GLY A 40 -28.38 1.15 -6.80
CA GLY A 40 -29.65 1.52 -7.38
C GLY A 40 -30.49 0.34 -7.85
N PHE A 41 -31.82 0.51 -7.83
CA PHE A 41 -32.77 -0.47 -8.36
C PHE A 41 -33.37 0.02 -9.68
N ALA A 42 -33.17 -0.73 -10.76
CA ALA A 42 -33.73 -0.43 -12.07
C ALA A 42 -34.55 -1.61 -12.60
N HIS A 43 -35.75 -1.34 -13.12
CA HIS A 43 -36.64 -2.36 -13.61
C HIS A 43 -37.42 -1.88 -14.83
N GLY A 44 -37.36 -2.61 -15.93
CA GLY A 44 -38.01 -2.33 -17.18
C GLY A 44 -37.06 -1.75 -18.24
N ALA A 45 -37.41 -2.02 -19.51
CA ALA A 45 -36.64 -1.54 -20.64
C ALA A 45 -36.49 -0.01 -20.61
N LYS A 46 -35.28 0.49 -20.96
CA LYS A 46 -34.92 1.93 -20.94
C LYS A 46 -34.97 2.61 -19.56
N THR A 47 -34.92 1.85 -18.48
CA THR A 47 -34.71 2.42 -17.14
C THR A 47 -33.26 2.33 -16.75
N ALA A 48 -32.77 3.36 -16.04
CA ALA A 48 -31.44 3.39 -15.51
C ALA A 48 -31.43 3.92 -14.06
N ALA A 49 -30.65 3.29 -13.20
CA ALA A 49 -30.36 3.77 -11.86
C ALA A 49 -28.85 3.92 -11.70
N SER A 50 -28.39 5.10 -11.33
CA SER A 50 -26.97 5.40 -11.17
C SER A 50 -26.66 5.85 -9.76
N VAL A 51 -25.59 5.31 -9.17
CA VAL A 51 -25.09 5.70 -7.86
C VAL A 51 -23.59 6.00 -8.00
N ASN A 52 -23.13 7.11 -7.45
CA ASN A 52 -21.72 7.47 -7.51
C ASN A 52 -20.89 6.57 -6.59
N SER A 53 -21.28 6.46 -5.30
CA SER A 53 -20.60 5.53 -4.39
C SER A 53 -21.61 4.82 -3.48
N THR A 54 -21.29 3.57 -3.16
CA THR A 54 -21.99 2.80 -2.12
C THR A 54 -21.02 2.36 -1.05
N ARG A 55 -21.38 2.57 0.21
CA ARG A 55 -20.72 2.01 1.37
C ARG A 55 -21.71 1.20 2.17
N LEU A 56 -21.44 -0.09 2.35
CA LEU A 56 -22.26 -1.00 3.15
C LEU A 56 -21.40 -1.56 4.28
N THR A 57 -21.80 -1.28 5.51
CA THR A 57 -21.17 -1.82 6.72
C THR A 57 -22.12 -2.79 7.40
N ILE A 58 -21.66 -4.02 7.66
CA ILE A 58 -22.39 -5.03 8.44
C ILE A 58 -21.51 -5.40 9.63
N ALA A 59 -21.97 -5.17 10.85
CA ALA A 59 -21.18 -5.39 12.05
C ALA A 59 -21.98 -6.11 13.15
N ASP A 60 -21.33 -7.09 13.79
CA ASP A 60 -21.89 -7.86 14.92
C ASP A 60 -23.26 -8.48 14.62
N ALA A 61 -23.52 -8.87 13.36
CA ALA A 61 -24.82 -9.31 12.89
C ALA A 61 -24.80 -10.77 12.40
N THR A 62 -25.97 -11.41 12.42
CA THR A 62 -26.20 -12.69 11.74
C THR A 62 -27.31 -12.52 10.74
N LEU A 63 -26.99 -12.62 9.46
CA LEU A 63 -27.95 -12.45 8.37
C LEU A 63 -28.28 -13.79 7.71
N GLY A 64 -29.58 -14.06 7.59
CA GLY A 64 -30.09 -15.30 7.07
C GLY A 64 -30.02 -16.47 8.06
N ALA A 65 -30.27 -17.67 7.55
CA ALA A 65 -30.15 -18.94 8.21
C ALA A 65 -29.82 -20.04 7.17
N ALA A 66 -29.51 -21.25 7.60
CA ALA A 66 -29.15 -22.34 6.68
C ALA A 66 -30.26 -22.66 5.66
N ASP A 67 -31.52 -22.46 6.04
CA ASP A 67 -32.72 -22.67 5.24
C ASP A 67 -33.29 -21.37 4.63
N SER A 68 -32.73 -20.23 4.94
CA SER A 68 -33.17 -18.91 4.48
C SER A 68 -31.97 -18.00 4.21
N GLN A 69 -31.35 -18.16 3.05
CA GLN A 69 -30.15 -17.40 2.70
C GLN A 69 -30.46 -15.94 2.41
N VAL A 70 -29.50 -15.07 2.72
CA VAL A 70 -29.50 -13.64 2.45
C VAL A 70 -28.25 -13.30 1.66
N ASN A 71 -28.41 -12.81 0.43
CA ASN A 71 -27.29 -12.34 -0.36
C ASN A 71 -27.11 -10.83 -0.15
N VAL A 72 -25.85 -10.41 -0.18
CA VAL A 72 -25.44 -9.02 0.02
C VAL A 72 -24.82 -8.52 -1.28
N PHE A 73 -25.34 -7.44 -1.81
CA PHE A 73 -24.88 -6.78 -3.03
C PHE A 73 -24.50 -5.33 -2.73
N ALA A 74 -23.22 -4.99 -2.94
CA ALA A 74 -22.75 -3.61 -2.82
C ALA A 74 -23.17 -2.76 -4.03
N GLY A 75 -23.35 -3.39 -5.16
CA GLY A 75 -23.96 -2.79 -6.35
C GLY A 75 -25.46 -2.78 -6.32
N GLY A 76 -26.06 -2.48 -7.48
CA GLY A 76 -27.51 -2.38 -7.63
C GLY A 76 -28.16 -3.64 -8.17
N TYR A 77 -29.45 -3.47 -8.49
CA TYR A 77 -30.27 -4.50 -9.13
C TYR A 77 -30.77 -3.99 -10.48
N ALA A 78 -30.74 -4.84 -11.52
CA ALA A 78 -31.35 -4.54 -12.80
C ALA A 78 -32.14 -5.73 -13.34
N ALA A 79 -33.35 -5.45 -13.84
CA ALA A 79 -34.24 -6.45 -14.43
C ALA A 79 -35.01 -5.89 -15.62
N GLN A 80 -35.45 -6.80 -16.50
CA GLN A 80 -36.28 -6.52 -17.71
C GLN A 80 -35.64 -5.48 -18.65
N GLY A 81 -34.35 -5.66 -18.96
CA GLY A 81 -33.59 -4.80 -19.86
C GLY A 81 -33.19 -3.45 -19.29
N ALA A 82 -33.19 -3.32 -17.97
CA ALA A 82 -32.76 -2.12 -17.24
C ALA A 82 -31.22 -2.08 -17.05
N THR A 83 -30.73 -0.89 -16.67
CA THR A 83 -29.31 -0.69 -16.34
C THR A 83 -29.18 -0.17 -14.90
N SER A 84 -28.28 -0.76 -14.12
CA SER A 84 -27.86 -0.23 -12.81
C SER A 84 -26.35 -0.01 -12.83
N THR A 85 -25.91 1.21 -12.49
CA THR A 85 -24.48 1.58 -12.48
C THR A 85 -24.07 2.09 -11.12
N VAL A 86 -22.95 1.61 -10.61
CA VAL A 86 -22.26 2.12 -9.41
C VAL A 86 -20.82 2.39 -9.81
N LYS A 87 -20.27 3.58 -9.51
CA LYS A 87 -18.86 3.85 -9.81
C LYS A 87 -17.96 3.16 -8.81
N THR A 88 -18.17 3.39 -7.51
CA THR A 88 -17.38 2.76 -6.47
C THR A 88 -18.27 2.04 -5.47
N SER A 89 -17.92 0.82 -5.13
CA SER A 89 -18.62 0.05 -4.10
C SER A 89 -17.65 -0.40 -3.01
N GLU A 90 -18.06 -0.25 -1.75
CA GLU A 90 -17.32 -0.69 -0.58
C GLU A 90 -18.24 -1.51 0.32
N VAL A 91 -17.83 -2.73 0.65
CA VAL A 91 -18.51 -3.59 1.62
C VAL A 91 -17.55 -3.93 2.74
N THR A 92 -17.93 -3.64 3.97
CA THR A 92 -17.21 -4.06 5.17
C THR A 92 -18.12 -4.97 5.99
N ILE A 93 -17.68 -6.18 6.28
CA ILE A 93 -18.38 -7.14 7.13
C ILE A 93 -17.46 -7.48 8.30
N ALA A 94 -17.83 -7.01 9.50
CA ALA A 94 -17.03 -7.19 10.71
C ALA A 94 -17.78 -8.05 11.74
N ASN A 95 -17.07 -9.06 12.31
CA ASN A 95 -17.57 -9.94 13.37
C ASN A 95 -18.97 -10.50 13.09
N SER A 96 -19.28 -10.83 11.84
CA SER A 96 -20.63 -11.15 11.40
C SER A 96 -20.71 -12.48 10.67
N LYS A 97 -21.90 -13.09 10.74
CA LYS A 97 -22.19 -14.32 9.99
C LYS A 97 -23.23 -14.07 8.91
N ILE A 98 -22.90 -14.45 7.69
CA ILE A 98 -23.78 -14.35 6.52
C ILE A 98 -24.10 -15.75 6.01
N PHE A 99 -25.37 -16.14 6.13
CA PHE A 99 -25.88 -17.33 5.46
C PHE A 99 -26.30 -16.99 4.03
N GLY A 100 -25.37 -17.03 3.11
CA GLY A 100 -25.56 -16.63 1.70
C GLY A 100 -24.26 -16.13 1.08
N ASN A 101 -24.41 -15.29 0.06
CA ASN A 101 -23.28 -14.81 -0.72
C ASN A 101 -23.06 -13.30 -0.52
N VAL A 102 -21.84 -12.83 -0.81
CA VAL A 102 -21.44 -11.43 -0.78
C VAL A 102 -20.85 -11.05 -2.14
N TYR A 103 -21.43 -10.04 -2.75
CA TYR A 103 -21.03 -9.54 -4.06
C TYR A 103 -20.66 -8.05 -3.98
N GLY A 104 -19.42 -7.71 -4.34
CA GLY A 104 -19.00 -6.33 -4.52
C GLY A 104 -19.67 -5.67 -5.73
N GLY A 105 -20.12 -6.46 -6.69
CA GLY A 105 -21.00 -6.05 -7.78
C GLY A 105 -22.47 -6.03 -7.38
N GLY A 106 -23.34 -6.02 -8.37
CA GLY A 106 -24.79 -6.06 -8.17
C GLY A 106 -25.42 -7.36 -8.65
N ASN A 107 -26.75 -7.34 -8.79
CA ASN A 107 -27.55 -8.46 -9.24
C ASN A 107 -28.18 -8.15 -10.63
N LYS A 108 -27.77 -8.88 -11.63
CA LYS A 108 -28.35 -8.87 -12.97
C LYS A 108 -29.38 -9.98 -13.02
N ALA A 109 -30.66 -9.62 -13.02
CA ALA A 109 -31.75 -10.59 -12.93
C ALA A 109 -32.04 -11.35 -14.21
N ASP A 110 -31.63 -10.82 -15.37
CA ASP A 110 -31.84 -11.41 -16.68
C ASP A 110 -30.74 -11.01 -17.67
N ALA A 111 -30.67 -11.72 -18.82
CA ALA A 111 -29.64 -11.50 -19.83
C ALA A 111 -29.70 -10.14 -20.53
N GLN A 112 -30.88 -9.49 -20.59
CA GLN A 112 -31.09 -8.22 -21.26
C GLN A 112 -30.71 -7.02 -20.37
N SER A 113 -30.64 -7.22 -19.07
CA SER A 113 -30.29 -6.19 -18.11
C SER A 113 -28.77 -6.01 -17.99
N ASN A 114 -28.35 -4.84 -17.52
CA ASN A 114 -26.95 -4.56 -17.28
C ASN A 114 -26.71 -4.04 -15.86
N VAL A 115 -25.71 -4.59 -15.18
CA VAL A 115 -25.24 -4.10 -13.89
C VAL A 115 -23.74 -3.89 -13.96
N THR A 116 -23.31 -2.65 -13.74
CA THR A 116 -21.90 -2.27 -13.78
C THR A 116 -21.47 -1.70 -12.44
N VAL A 117 -20.33 -2.14 -11.95
CA VAL A 117 -19.60 -1.54 -10.86
C VAL A 117 -18.17 -1.30 -11.34
N GLU A 118 -17.73 -0.03 -11.37
CA GLU A 118 -16.44 0.32 -11.96
C GLU A 118 -15.27 -0.04 -11.02
N SER A 119 -15.45 0.10 -9.71
CA SER A 119 -14.48 -0.29 -8.69
C SER A 119 -15.17 -0.91 -7.49
N SER A 120 -14.58 -1.95 -6.91
CA SER A 120 -15.19 -2.66 -5.78
C SER A 120 -14.14 -3.07 -4.75
N VAL A 121 -14.43 -2.79 -3.49
CA VAL A 121 -13.66 -3.22 -2.32
C VAL A 121 -14.55 -4.05 -1.41
N ILE A 122 -14.10 -5.25 -1.05
CA ILE A 122 -14.73 -6.10 -0.03
C ILE A 122 -13.73 -6.29 1.10
N THR A 123 -14.14 -5.96 2.31
CA THR A 123 -13.37 -6.22 3.54
C THR A 123 -14.18 -7.14 4.44
N LEU A 124 -13.62 -8.30 4.75
CA LEU A 124 -14.13 -9.24 5.73
C LEU A 124 -13.17 -9.26 6.93
N ASP A 125 -13.67 -8.90 8.11
CA ASP A 125 -12.91 -8.86 9.36
C ASP A 125 -13.62 -9.71 10.43
N GLY A 126 -13.07 -10.87 10.75
CA GLY A 126 -13.72 -11.85 11.65
C GLY A 126 -15.06 -12.36 11.13
N ALA A 127 -15.28 -12.35 9.83
CA ALA A 127 -16.54 -12.71 9.20
C ALA A 127 -16.61 -14.21 8.85
N ASP A 128 -17.84 -14.75 8.90
CA ASP A 128 -18.16 -16.13 8.46
C ASP A 128 -19.23 -16.05 7.36
N VAL A 129 -18.82 -16.23 6.10
CA VAL A 129 -19.70 -16.24 4.93
C VAL A 129 -19.87 -17.66 4.43
N THR A 130 -21.06 -18.24 4.55
CA THR A 130 -21.26 -19.66 4.17
C THR A 130 -21.22 -19.92 2.66
N GLY A 131 -21.48 -18.91 1.85
CA GLY A 131 -21.52 -18.98 0.40
C GLY A 131 -20.28 -18.42 -0.30
N THR A 132 -20.53 -17.76 -1.41
CA THR A 132 -19.51 -17.16 -2.27
C THR A 132 -19.25 -15.72 -1.89
N VAL A 133 -17.98 -15.32 -1.87
CA VAL A 133 -17.52 -13.92 -1.84
C VAL A 133 -16.93 -13.60 -3.19
N SER A 134 -17.43 -12.57 -3.86
CA SER A 134 -16.99 -12.16 -5.19
C SER A 134 -17.05 -10.64 -5.36
N THR A 135 -16.08 -10.06 -6.00
CA THR A 135 -16.11 -8.63 -6.40
C THR A 135 -16.98 -8.38 -7.64
N GLU A 136 -17.36 -9.44 -8.34
CA GLU A 136 -18.19 -9.35 -9.53
C GLU A 136 -19.69 -9.22 -9.20
N SER A 137 -20.47 -8.90 -10.22
CA SER A 137 -21.94 -8.96 -10.15
C SER A 137 -22.44 -10.41 -10.26
N PHE A 138 -23.52 -10.72 -9.57
CA PHE A 138 -24.21 -11.97 -9.76
C PHE A 138 -24.95 -11.93 -11.11
N GLU A 139 -24.69 -12.93 -11.92
CA GLU A 139 -25.37 -13.17 -13.18
C GLU A 139 -26.04 -14.56 -13.11
N PRO A 140 -27.37 -14.68 -13.33
CA PRO A 140 -27.99 -15.99 -13.41
C PRO A 140 -27.38 -16.74 -14.60
N SER A 141 -27.00 -17.99 -14.39
CA SER A 141 -26.30 -18.83 -15.36
C SER A 141 -27.15 -19.01 -16.65
N VAL A 142 -26.94 -18.15 -17.60
CA VAL A 142 -27.34 -18.36 -18.99
C VAL A 142 -26.12 -18.89 -19.73
N ASN A 143 -26.00 -20.22 -19.80
CA ASN A 143 -24.99 -20.95 -20.58
C ASN A 143 -23.63 -20.24 -20.71
N ALA A 144 -22.73 -20.43 -19.76
CA ALA A 144 -21.38 -19.86 -19.73
C ALA A 144 -20.54 -20.07 -21.02
N ALA A 145 -20.99 -21.00 -21.90
CA ALA A 145 -20.37 -21.24 -23.19
C ALA A 145 -20.71 -20.18 -24.25
N LEU A 146 -21.87 -19.51 -24.16
CA LEU A 146 -22.28 -18.48 -25.12
C LEU A 146 -21.73 -17.09 -24.77
N MET A 147 -21.47 -16.80 -23.50
CA MET A 147 -20.89 -15.52 -23.08
C MET A 147 -19.41 -15.36 -23.48
N ARG A 148 -18.65 -16.44 -23.55
CA ARG A 148 -17.25 -16.42 -24.02
C ARG A 148 -17.09 -16.04 -25.50
N LEU A 149 -18.15 -16.16 -26.30
CA LEU A 149 -18.16 -15.79 -27.73
C LEU A 149 -18.58 -14.33 -27.98
N ALA A 150 -19.27 -13.70 -27.03
CA ALA A 150 -19.75 -12.32 -27.16
C ALA A 150 -18.75 -11.27 -26.63
N GLU A 151 -17.79 -11.66 -25.82
CA GLU A 151 -16.74 -10.77 -25.25
C GLU A 151 -15.46 -10.72 -26.10
N ALA A 152 -15.40 -11.43 -27.24
CA ALA A 152 -14.16 -11.59 -28.02
C ALA A 152 -13.87 -10.47 -29.03
N ASP A 153 -14.67 -9.43 -29.13
CA ASP A 153 -14.42 -8.36 -30.11
C ASP A 153 -14.87 -6.97 -29.64
N THR A 154 -14.05 -6.33 -28.84
CA THR A 154 -13.99 -4.87 -28.82
C THR A 154 -12.50 -4.45 -28.85
N GLY A 155 -12.15 -3.87 -30.02
CA GLY A 155 -10.86 -3.48 -30.50
C GLY A 155 -9.80 -3.01 -29.49
N ALA A 156 -8.59 -3.40 -29.79
CA ALA A 156 -7.36 -2.92 -29.19
C ALA A 156 -7.24 -1.39 -29.22
N GLY A 157 -7.52 -0.75 -28.11
CA GLY A 157 -7.14 0.62 -27.79
C GLY A 157 -6.45 0.59 -26.46
N ASP A 158 -5.35 1.31 -26.33
CA ASP A 158 -4.41 1.45 -25.21
C ASP A 158 -4.81 0.78 -23.88
N ALA A 159 -4.31 -0.44 -23.65
CA ALA A 159 -4.85 -1.40 -22.68
C ALA A 159 -4.46 -1.15 -21.20
N GLU A 160 -3.71 -0.11 -20.88
CA GLU A 160 -3.30 0.13 -19.50
C GLU A 160 -4.08 1.20 -18.73
N ALA A 161 -4.79 2.10 -19.43
CA ALA A 161 -5.40 3.27 -18.81
C ALA A 161 -6.80 3.04 -18.20
N ASN A 162 -7.41 1.85 -18.31
CA ASN A 162 -8.83 1.66 -17.97
C ASN A 162 -9.18 0.29 -17.37
N LYS A 163 -8.25 -0.37 -16.67
CA LYS A 163 -8.58 -1.63 -16.00
C LYS A 163 -9.47 -1.39 -14.78
N THR A 164 -10.49 -2.21 -14.66
CA THR A 164 -11.37 -2.22 -13.49
C THR A 164 -10.61 -2.73 -12.27
N GLN A 165 -10.59 -1.95 -11.19
CA GLN A 165 -9.90 -2.32 -9.96
C GLN A 165 -10.83 -3.05 -8.99
N ARG A 166 -10.39 -4.17 -8.45
CA ARG A 166 -11.09 -4.98 -7.47
C ARG A 166 -10.16 -5.26 -6.30
N THR A 167 -10.64 -5.12 -5.09
CA THR A 167 -9.87 -5.42 -3.89
C THR A 167 -10.65 -6.33 -2.96
N ILE A 168 -10.00 -7.35 -2.43
CA ILE A 168 -10.55 -8.25 -1.42
C ILE A 168 -9.57 -8.26 -0.25
N ASN A 169 -10.04 -7.82 0.92
CA ASN A 169 -9.31 -7.88 2.17
C ASN A 169 -9.97 -8.95 3.07
N LEU A 170 -9.21 -9.96 3.44
CA LEU A 170 -9.64 -11.02 4.34
C LEU A 170 -8.82 -10.95 5.62
N ILE A 171 -9.47 -10.70 6.75
CA ILE A 171 -8.86 -10.57 8.06
C ILE A 171 -9.54 -11.59 8.99
N ASN A 172 -8.82 -12.62 9.41
CA ASN A 172 -9.34 -13.66 10.32
C ASN A 172 -10.71 -14.20 9.92
N SER A 173 -10.96 -14.43 8.64
CA SER A 173 -12.30 -14.68 8.11
C SER A 173 -12.46 -16.07 7.50
N LYS A 174 -13.73 -16.53 7.43
CA LYS A 174 -14.10 -17.83 6.85
C LYS A 174 -15.13 -17.67 5.74
N MET A 175 -14.96 -18.45 4.66
CA MET A 175 -15.94 -18.46 3.56
C MET A 175 -16.01 -19.80 2.83
N GLY A 176 -17.15 -20.05 2.18
CA GLY A 176 -17.34 -21.24 1.35
C GLY A 176 -16.52 -21.17 0.06
N THR A 177 -16.66 -20.11 -0.70
CA THR A 177 -15.92 -19.91 -1.95
C THR A 177 -15.47 -18.46 -2.08
N LEU A 178 -14.21 -18.26 -2.46
CA LEU A 178 -13.70 -16.98 -2.92
C LEU A 178 -13.67 -17.00 -4.46
N GLN A 179 -14.36 -16.07 -5.10
CA GLN A 179 -14.36 -15.95 -6.55
C GLN A 179 -13.60 -14.70 -6.99
N ILE A 180 -12.48 -14.92 -7.68
CA ILE A 180 -11.67 -13.87 -8.29
C ILE A 180 -12.21 -13.58 -9.70
N SER A 181 -12.18 -12.33 -10.15
CA SER A 181 -12.61 -11.98 -11.50
C SER A 181 -11.80 -12.73 -12.56
N ALA A 182 -12.47 -13.26 -13.54
CA ALA A 182 -11.84 -13.89 -14.70
C ALA A 182 -11.82 -12.95 -15.94
N LYS A 183 -12.28 -11.70 -15.80
CA LYS A 183 -12.31 -10.71 -16.88
C LYS A 183 -10.90 -10.18 -17.15
N GLN A 184 -10.54 -10.03 -18.43
CA GLN A 184 -9.21 -9.60 -18.85
C GLN A 184 -8.91 -8.12 -18.53
N ASP A 185 -9.96 -7.31 -18.45
CA ASP A 185 -9.90 -5.87 -18.12
C ASP A 185 -10.02 -5.59 -16.61
N THR A 186 -9.87 -6.61 -15.79
CA THR A 186 -10.02 -6.50 -14.33
C THR A 186 -8.74 -6.93 -13.63
N GLU A 187 -8.25 -6.07 -12.76
CA GLU A 187 -7.18 -6.38 -11.80
C GLU A 187 -7.79 -6.64 -10.42
N THR A 188 -7.36 -7.72 -9.78
CA THR A 188 -7.83 -8.08 -8.45
C THR A 188 -6.66 -8.14 -7.50
N SER A 189 -6.65 -7.28 -6.48
CA SER A 189 -5.72 -7.32 -5.35
C SER A 189 -6.33 -8.14 -4.22
N LEU A 190 -5.58 -9.06 -3.66
CA LEU A 190 -5.98 -9.93 -2.57
C LEU A 190 -5.05 -9.74 -1.37
N TYR A 191 -5.59 -9.22 -0.27
CA TYR A 191 -4.89 -9.03 1.00
C TYR A 191 -5.41 -10.01 2.04
N LEU A 192 -4.50 -10.78 2.63
CA LEU A 192 -4.79 -11.85 3.58
C LEU A 192 -4.07 -11.54 4.90
N GLU A 193 -4.81 -11.20 5.95
CA GLU A 193 -4.28 -10.91 7.28
C GLU A 193 -4.81 -11.91 8.31
N GLY A 194 -3.95 -12.33 9.24
CA GLY A 194 -4.30 -13.33 10.26
C GLY A 194 -4.59 -14.70 9.66
N SER A 195 -5.52 -15.46 10.26
CA SER A 195 -5.87 -16.82 9.83
C SER A 195 -7.18 -16.84 9.04
N ASN A 196 -7.11 -17.10 7.74
CA ASN A 196 -8.27 -17.16 6.86
C ASN A 196 -8.55 -18.57 6.36
N THR A 197 -9.82 -18.96 6.36
CA THR A 197 -10.26 -20.29 5.89
C THR A 197 -11.19 -20.13 4.70
N VAL A 198 -10.82 -20.70 3.56
CA VAL A 198 -11.59 -20.65 2.32
C VAL A 198 -11.89 -22.07 1.85
N GLY A 199 -13.14 -22.38 1.55
CA GLY A 199 -13.48 -23.68 1.01
C GLY A 199 -12.79 -23.92 -0.32
N ALA A 200 -13.00 -23.02 -1.30
CA ALA A 200 -12.34 -23.06 -2.60
C ALA A 200 -12.11 -21.65 -3.15
N ILE A 201 -11.06 -21.47 -3.94
CA ILE A 201 -10.83 -20.27 -4.74
C ILE A 201 -11.13 -20.62 -6.19
N THR A 202 -11.90 -19.79 -6.87
CA THR A 202 -12.39 -20.04 -8.23
C THR A 202 -12.33 -18.79 -9.09
N GLY A 203 -12.50 -18.95 -10.39
CA GLY A 203 -12.54 -17.81 -11.34
C GLY A 203 -11.20 -17.52 -11.98
N GLY A 204 -10.76 -16.28 -11.91
CA GLY A 204 -9.51 -15.78 -12.50
C GLY A 204 -8.32 -15.89 -11.54
N LYS A 205 -7.37 -14.99 -11.77
CA LYS A 205 -6.12 -14.87 -11.00
C LYS A 205 -6.07 -13.51 -10.33
N ALA A 206 -5.52 -13.45 -9.12
CA ALA A 206 -5.16 -12.18 -8.52
C ALA A 206 -3.92 -11.60 -9.22
N SER A 207 -3.92 -10.29 -9.41
CA SER A 207 -2.79 -9.52 -9.95
C SER A 207 -1.82 -9.06 -8.87
N GLU A 208 -2.29 -9.02 -7.63
CA GLU A 208 -1.53 -8.69 -6.45
C GLU A 208 -1.98 -9.60 -5.29
N ILE A 209 -1.02 -10.17 -4.56
CA ILE A 209 -1.29 -11.03 -3.41
C ILE A 209 -0.36 -10.61 -2.27
N VAL A 210 -0.97 -10.26 -1.14
CA VAL A 210 -0.25 -9.90 0.08
C VAL A 210 -0.68 -10.83 1.21
N PHE A 211 0.28 -11.51 1.81
CA PHE A 211 0.13 -12.27 3.05
C PHE A 211 0.65 -11.44 4.22
N ASP A 212 -0.22 -11.07 5.16
CA ASP A 212 0.14 -10.36 6.38
C ASP A 212 -0.03 -11.29 7.59
N GLY A 213 1.08 -11.58 8.25
CA GLY A 213 1.12 -12.47 9.41
C GLY A 213 0.63 -11.83 10.70
N THR A 214 0.20 -10.57 10.67
CA THR A 214 -0.34 -9.88 11.85
C THR A 214 -1.51 -10.66 12.44
N GLY A 215 -1.40 -11.03 13.71
CA GLY A 215 -2.44 -11.79 14.40
C GLY A 215 -2.52 -13.29 14.04
N THR A 216 -1.65 -13.80 13.16
CA THR A 216 -1.58 -15.25 12.86
C THR A 216 -0.87 -15.96 14.01
N PRO A 217 -1.51 -16.92 14.69
CA PRO A 217 -0.85 -17.72 15.72
C PRO A 217 0.29 -18.57 15.15
N ALA A 218 1.32 -18.80 15.94
CA ALA A 218 2.45 -19.63 15.54
C ALA A 218 1.98 -21.05 15.15
N GLY A 219 2.38 -21.52 13.97
CA GLY A 219 2.02 -22.82 13.44
C GLY A 219 0.66 -22.88 12.73
N GLU A 220 -0.07 -21.75 12.66
CA GLU A 220 -1.27 -21.64 11.84
C GLU A 220 -0.94 -21.08 10.44
N ALA A 221 -1.91 -21.20 9.54
CA ALA A 221 -1.81 -20.70 8.17
C ALA A 221 -2.51 -19.35 8.02
N ILE A 222 -1.94 -18.47 7.18
CA ILE A 222 -2.61 -17.24 6.77
C ILE A 222 -3.78 -17.55 5.85
N LEU A 223 -3.64 -18.56 4.99
CA LEU A 223 -4.71 -19.07 4.14
C LEU A 223 -4.79 -20.60 4.20
N THR A 224 -5.94 -21.13 4.61
CA THR A 224 -6.24 -22.57 4.56
C THR A 224 -7.32 -22.86 3.53
N LEU A 225 -7.07 -23.82 2.63
CA LEU A 225 -8.05 -24.34 1.67
C LEU A 225 -8.67 -25.64 2.20
N THR A 226 -9.99 -25.67 2.40
CA THR A 226 -10.65 -26.80 3.10
C THR A 226 -11.39 -27.75 2.20
N LYS A 227 -11.73 -27.36 0.96
CA LYS A 227 -12.45 -28.24 0.04
C LYS A 227 -11.47 -29.18 -0.66
N GLU A 228 -11.77 -30.46 -0.68
CA GLU A 228 -10.98 -31.46 -1.40
C GLU A 228 -10.79 -31.08 -2.87
N GLY A 229 -9.54 -31.11 -3.33
CA GLY A 229 -9.15 -30.75 -4.70
C GLY A 229 -9.12 -29.24 -5.00
N ALA A 230 -9.40 -28.38 -4.00
CA ALA A 230 -9.23 -26.94 -4.18
C ALA A 230 -7.75 -26.59 -4.41
N SER A 231 -7.51 -25.62 -5.26
CA SER A 231 -6.17 -25.06 -5.54
C SER A 231 -6.28 -23.54 -5.72
N PHE A 232 -5.29 -22.81 -5.20
CA PHE A 232 -5.19 -21.38 -5.39
C PHE A 232 -4.27 -21.07 -6.57
N ASP A 233 -4.81 -20.49 -7.64
CA ASP A 233 -4.00 -20.06 -8.79
C ASP A 233 -3.43 -18.67 -8.52
N MET A 234 -2.18 -18.59 -8.06
CA MET A 234 -1.40 -17.39 -7.80
C MET A 234 -0.54 -16.96 -9.00
N SER A 235 -0.67 -17.62 -10.16
CA SER A 235 0.16 -17.35 -11.33
C SER A 235 -0.13 -16.03 -12.05
N GLY A 236 -1.08 -15.25 -11.55
CA GLY A 236 -1.35 -13.87 -12.01
C GLY A 236 -0.40 -12.86 -11.40
N ASP A 237 0.05 -13.10 -10.17
CA ASP A 237 1.03 -12.29 -9.48
C ASP A 237 2.43 -12.88 -9.65
N LYS A 238 3.41 -12.04 -9.93
CA LYS A 238 4.80 -12.46 -10.10
C LYS A 238 5.66 -12.15 -8.88
N ASP A 239 5.25 -11.22 -8.05
CA ASP A 239 5.94 -10.84 -6.83
C ASP A 239 4.95 -10.85 -5.64
N ILE A 240 4.74 -12.05 -5.09
CA ILE A 240 3.89 -12.25 -3.93
C ILE A 240 4.57 -11.62 -2.71
N VAL A 241 3.85 -10.77 -1.99
CA VAL A 241 4.38 -10.09 -0.81
C VAL A 241 3.97 -10.84 0.46
N ALA A 242 4.93 -11.05 1.37
CA ALA A 242 4.70 -11.56 2.72
C ALA A 242 5.28 -10.55 3.72
N ARG A 243 4.47 -10.09 4.68
CA ARG A 243 4.90 -9.15 5.70
C ARG A 243 4.43 -9.56 7.08
N ASN A 244 5.14 -9.13 8.12
CA ASN A 244 4.84 -9.47 9.52
C ASN A 244 4.72 -10.98 9.76
N VAL A 245 5.41 -11.80 8.96
CA VAL A 245 5.31 -13.26 9.01
C VAL A 245 6.44 -13.82 9.86
N ALA A 246 6.08 -14.56 10.91
CA ALA A 246 7.04 -15.27 11.74
C ALA A 246 7.51 -16.57 11.07
N SER A 247 8.74 -17.00 11.40
CA SER A 247 9.23 -18.33 11.01
C SER A 247 8.30 -19.42 11.54
N GLY A 248 8.00 -20.41 10.72
CA GLY A 248 7.06 -21.47 11.02
C GLY A 248 5.60 -21.18 10.64
N THR A 249 5.32 -20.04 9.99
CA THR A 249 3.97 -19.71 9.51
C THR A 249 3.77 -20.26 8.10
N LEU A 250 2.65 -20.94 7.88
CA LEU A 250 2.18 -21.33 6.55
C LEU A 250 1.55 -20.11 5.86
N LEU A 251 2.08 -19.68 4.73
CA LEU A 251 1.40 -18.68 3.87
C LEU A 251 0.14 -19.33 3.26
N VAL A 252 0.27 -20.57 2.76
CA VAL A 252 -0.84 -21.36 2.21
C VAL A 252 -0.77 -22.77 2.77
N ASP A 253 -1.86 -23.21 3.40
CA ASP A 253 -2.15 -24.61 3.74
C ASP A 253 -3.11 -25.15 2.68
N GLY A 254 -2.58 -25.94 1.74
CA GLY A 254 -3.32 -26.50 0.61
C GLY A 254 -2.61 -26.35 -0.72
N LYS A 255 -3.24 -26.80 -1.79
CA LYS A 255 -2.65 -26.75 -3.13
C LYS A 255 -2.65 -25.34 -3.69
N TYR A 256 -1.57 -25.00 -4.38
CA TYR A 256 -1.44 -23.74 -5.10
C TYR A 256 -0.71 -23.91 -6.43
N LYS A 257 -0.83 -22.90 -7.29
CA LYS A 257 -0.15 -22.81 -8.57
C LYS A 257 0.48 -21.45 -8.74
N THR A 258 1.73 -21.40 -9.20
CA THR A 258 2.49 -20.17 -9.49
C THR A 258 2.94 -20.11 -10.95
N ALA A 259 3.44 -18.97 -11.39
CA ALA A 259 4.17 -18.84 -12.66
C ALA A 259 5.65 -19.24 -12.46
N ALA A 260 6.35 -19.53 -13.57
CA ALA A 260 7.76 -19.94 -13.52
C ALA A 260 8.71 -18.86 -12.97
N GLU A 261 8.32 -17.60 -13.08
CA GLU A 261 9.05 -16.42 -12.60
C GLU A 261 8.51 -15.85 -11.28
N THR A 262 7.65 -16.59 -10.57
CA THR A 262 7.07 -16.10 -9.32
C THR A 262 8.12 -16.02 -8.22
N THR A 263 8.18 -14.85 -7.58
CA THR A 263 8.97 -14.60 -6.37
C THR A 263 8.05 -14.42 -5.16
N VAL A 264 8.59 -14.64 -3.97
CA VAL A 264 7.99 -14.20 -2.70
C VAL A 264 8.93 -13.21 -2.07
N THR A 265 8.45 -11.99 -1.88
CA THR A 265 9.18 -10.93 -1.19
C THR A 265 8.72 -10.88 0.26
N LEU A 266 9.61 -11.24 1.19
CA LEU A 266 9.39 -11.07 2.62
C LEU A 266 9.82 -9.66 3.02
N GLU A 267 8.85 -8.81 3.28
CA GLU A 267 9.10 -7.46 3.77
C GLU A 267 9.48 -7.48 5.26
N ASN A 268 10.64 -6.94 5.58
CA ASN A 268 11.12 -6.76 6.94
C ASN A 268 11.46 -5.29 7.18
N ALA A 269 11.48 -4.89 8.44
CA ALA A 269 11.76 -3.51 8.84
C ALA A 269 13.09 -2.94 8.30
N PHE A 270 14.08 -3.79 8.04
CA PHE A 270 15.42 -3.36 7.62
C PHE A 270 15.78 -3.74 6.19
N GLY A 271 14.95 -4.54 5.53
CA GLY A 271 15.22 -4.96 4.16
C GLY A 271 14.37 -6.15 3.75
N ASP A 272 14.13 -6.25 2.47
CA ASP A 272 13.28 -7.29 1.91
C ASP A 272 14.14 -8.48 1.51
N VAL A 273 13.65 -9.67 1.82
CA VAL A 273 14.28 -10.92 1.40
C VAL A 273 13.44 -11.53 0.29
N VAL A 274 14.05 -11.72 -0.87
CA VAL A 274 13.36 -12.26 -2.05
C VAL A 274 13.70 -13.74 -2.21
N TYR A 275 12.67 -14.54 -2.38
CA TYR A 275 12.75 -15.97 -2.66
C TYR A 275 12.21 -16.24 -4.07
N ASP A 276 13.06 -16.75 -4.96
CA ASP A 276 12.66 -17.17 -6.30
C ASP A 276 12.09 -18.60 -6.20
N LEU A 277 10.79 -18.75 -6.34
CA LEU A 277 10.13 -20.05 -6.27
C LEU A 277 10.48 -20.92 -7.47
N GLY A 278 10.84 -20.33 -8.60
CA GLY A 278 11.28 -21.03 -9.79
C GLY A 278 10.23 -22.00 -10.34
N LYS A 279 10.70 -23.01 -11.06
CA LYS A 279 9.85 -24.02 -11.69
C LYS A 279 9.31 -25.07 -10.71
N ASP A 280 9.95 -25.23 -9.57
CA ASP A 280 9.64 -26.31 -8.61
C ASP A 280 8.40 -26.01 -7.79
N ALA A 281 7.98 -24.73 -7.71
CA ALA A 281 6.76 -24.31 -6.98
C ALA A 281 5.50 -24.32 -7.85
N ILE A 282 5.58 -24.54 -9.14
CA ILE A 282 4.40 -24.62 -10.01
C ILE A 282 3.63 -25.91 -9.68
N ASP A 283 2.31 -25.78 -9.43
CA ASP A 283 1.43 -26.86 -9.01
C ASP A 283 1.95 -27.60 -7.75
N SER A 284 2.20 -26.89 -6.68
CA SER A 284 2.70 -27.40 -5.41
C SER A 284 1.64 -27.36 -4.29
N ALA A 285 2.04 -27.75 -3.09
CA ALA A 285 1.20 -27.67 -1.90
C ALA A 285 2.04 -27.12 -0.73
N ASP A 286 1.33 -26.49 0.20
CA ASP A 286 1.88 -25.90 1.43
C ASP A 286 3.09 -24.99 1.21
N LEU A 287 2.88 -23.73 1.44
CA LEU A 287 3.90 -22.70 1.33
C LEU A 287 4.26 -22.22 2.73
N LEU A 288 5.37 -22.70 3.27
CA LEU A 288 5.81 -22.47 4.64
C LEU A 288 7.04 -21.55 4.69
N LEU A 289 6.98 -20.49 5.47
CA LEU A 289 8.15 -19.66 5.77
C LEU A 289 8.92 -20.25 6.98
N THR A 290 10.24 -20.40 6.84
CA THR A 290 11.14 -20.85 7.89
C THR A 290 12.39 -19.96 7.96
N ASP A 291 13.20 -20.12 9.03
CA ASP A 291 14.50 -19.42 9.14
C ASP A 291 15.49 -19.79 8.02
N ALA A 292 15.34 -20.98 7.43
CA ALA A 292 16.18 -21.46 6.32
C ALA A 292 15.70 -20.98 4.94
N GLY A 293 14.48 -20.45 4.85
CA GLY A 293 13.85 -20.03 3.62
C GLY A 293 12.41 -20.48 3.50
N ILE A 294 11.89 -20.49 2.28
CA ILE A 294 10.55 -20.97 1.98
C ILE A 294 10.60 -22.48 1.71
N VAL A 295 9.77 -23.22 2.43
CA VAL A 295 9.57 -24.66 2.21
C VAL A 295 8.30 -24.87 1.40
N ILE A 296 8.42 -25.61 0.30
CA ILE A 296 7.31 -26.03 -0.58
C ILE A 296 7.12 -27.53 -0.48
N GLY A 297 5.86 -27.98 -0.49
CA GLY A 297 5.50 -29.39 -0.33
C GLY A 297 5.55 -29.87 1.11
N THR A 298 5.18 -31.14 1.31
CA THR A 298 5.07 -31.79 2.62
C THR A 298 5.89 -33.06 2.71
N GLY A 299 6.30 -33.43 3.93
CA GLY A 299 6.99 -34.67 4.21
C GLY A 299 8.31 -34.85 3.46
N ASP A 300 8.57 -36.04 2.95
CA ASP A 300 9.82 -36.42 2.26
C ASP A 300 10.02 -35.71 0.90
N THR A 301 8.98 -35.06 0.38
CA THR A 301 9.04 -34.31 -0.89
C THR A 301 9.21 -32.81 -0.68
N ALA A 302 9.30 -32.35 0.57
CA ALA A 302 9.49 -30.94 0.88
C ALA A 302 10.83 -30.43 0.36
N GLN A 303 10.80 -29.25 -0.28
CA GLN A 303 11.99 -28.58 -0.78
C GLN A 303 12.11 -27.21 -0.08
N THR A 304 13.35 -26.84 0.27
CA THR A 304 13.63 -25.53 0.86
C THR A 304 14.27 -24.65 -0.18
N ILE A 305 13.65 -23.50 -0.43
CA ILE A 305 14.15 -22.44 -1.31
C ILE A 305 14.79 -21.38 -0.43
N GLY A 306 16.12 -21.23 -0.58
CA GLY A 306 16.87 -20.17 0.11
C GLY A 306 16.63 -18.79 -0.51
N ALA A 307 17.03 -17.74 0.20
CA ALA A 307 16.96 -16.37 -0.31
C ALA A 307 17.77 -16.23 -1.61
N SER A 308 17.15 -15.65 -2.63
CA SER A 308 17.79 -15.35 -3.92
C SER A 308 18.47 -13.98 -3.90
N SER A 309 17.89 -13.01 -3.19
CA SER A 309 18.46 -11.69 -2.99
C SER A 309 17.93 -11.06 -1.70
N VAL A 310 18.67 -10.05 -1.22
CA VAL A 310 18.24 -9.17 -0.13
C VAL A 310 18.27 -7.74 -0.68
N LYS A 311 17.18 -7.02 -0.53
CA LYS A 311 17.06 -5.60 -0.90
C LYS A 311 16.91 -4.80 0.37
N VAL A 312 17.58 -3.65 0.46
CA VAL A 312 17.28 -2.69 1.54
C VAL A 312 15.87 -2.14 1.30
N SER A 313 15.02 -2.12 2.32
CA SER A 313 13.67 -1.57 2.18
C SER A 313 13.75 -0.08 1.83
N GLU A 314 12.80 0.41 1.04
CA GLU A 314 12.73 1.84 0.66
C GLU A 314 12.63 2.72 1.91
N SER A 315 11.79 2.34 2.88
CA SER A 315 11.65 3.07 4.15
C SER A 315 12.94 3.11 4.98
N SER A 316 13.70 2.00 5.03
CA SER A 316 15.00 1.99 5.72
C SER A 316 16.04 2.83 4.99
N LYS A 317 15.96 2.87 3.68
CA LYS A 317 16.86 3.68 2.86
C LYS A 317 16.56 5.17 3.01
N THR A 318 15.29 5.59 3.01
CA THR A 318 14.90 7.00 3.25
C THR A 318 15.35 7.48 4.62
N LEU A 319 15.23 6.65 5.67
CA LEU A 319 15.74 6.98 7.01
C LEU A 319 17.27 7.15 7.03
N ALA A 320 18.00 6.27 6.32
CA ALA A 320 19.46 6.39 6.21
C ALA A 320 19.86 7.65 5.42
N GLU A 321 19.10 8.02 4.42
CA GLU A 321 19.31 9.23 3.61
C GLU A 321 18.97 10.50 4.40
N ALA A 322 17.94 10.50 5.25
CA ALA A 322 17.69 11.61 6.18
C ALA A 322 18.88 11.83 7.15
N GLN A 323 19.52 10.76 7.61
CA GLN A 323 20.76 10.87 8.39
C GLN A 323 21.92 11.41 7.55
N LEU A 324 22.01 11.02 6.27
CA LEU A 324 22.99 11.60 5.36
C LEU A 324 22.74 13.11 5.16
N GLY A 325 21.49 13.55 5.04
CA GLY A 325 21.09 14.95 5.03
C GLY A 325 21.64 15.73 6.24
N SER A 326 21.53 15.17 7.44
CA SER A 326 22.09 15.75 8.66
C SER A 326 23.62 15.90 8.60
N VAL A 327 24.34 14.86 8.15
CA VAL A 327 25.80 14.89 8.00
C VAL A 327 26.21 15.89 6.92
N ALA A 328 25.49 15.91 5.83
CA ALA A 328 25.72 16.86 4.73
C ALA A 328 25.57 18.30 5.20
N PHE A 329 24.52 18.60 5.97
CA PHE A 329 24.30 19.93 6.54
C PHE A 329 25.38 20.35 7.53
N VAL A 330 25.82 19.45 8.42
CA VAL A 330 26.97 19.73 9.32
C VAL A 330 28.25 20.00 8.52
N THR A 331 28.46 19.30 7.40
CA THR A 331 29.60 19.50 6.51
C THR A 331 29.52 20.86 5.80
N GLN A 332 28.35 21.24 5.27
CA GLN A 332 28.15 22.59 4.72
C GLN A 332 28.46 23.68 5.75
N GLY A 333 28.04 23.48 7.01
CA GLY A 333 28.37 24.40 8.11
C GLY A 333 29.88 24.48 8.37
N ALA A 334 30.65 23.38 8.21
CA ALA A 334 32.09 23.40 8.33
C ALA A 334 32.76 24.19 7.19
N GLU A 335 32.29 24.00 5.96
CA GLU A 335 32.75 24.75 4.79
C GLU A 335 32.42 26.23 4.92
N PHE A 336 31.21 26.56 5.40
CA PHE A 336 30.80 27.92 5.71
C PHE A 336 31.77 28.60 6.69
N VAL A 337 32.13 27.95 7.80
CA VAL A 337 33.07 28.50 8.77
C VAL A 337 34.46 28.66 8.14
N ALA A 338 34.92 27.67 7.37
CA ALA A 338 36.24 27.70 6.73
C ALA A 338 36.37 28.80 5.67
N ASP A 339 35.32 29.21 4.98
CA ASP A 339 35.33 30.26 3.97
C ASP A 339 34.76 31.60 4.47
N GLU A 340 33.44 31.75 4.52
CA GLU A 340 32.79 33.01 4.88
C GLU A 340 33.06 33.41 6.34
N GLY A 341 33.05 32.44 7.25
CA GLY A 341 33.40 32.63 8.64
C GLY A 341 34.82 33.20 8.82
N MET A 342 35.81 32.55 8.21
CA MET A 342 37.21 32.99 8.27
C MET A 342 37.42 34.34 7.57
N ARG A 343 36.70 34.62 6.49
CA ARG A 343 36.72 35.92 5.80
C ARG A 343 36.22 37.03 6.73
N SER A 344 35.09 36.81 7.42
CA SER A 344 34.48 37.75 8.36
C SER A 344 35.36 37.95 9.62
N ILE A 345 35.93 36.85 10.16
CA ILE A 345 36.90 36.89 11.26
C ILE A 345 38.10 37.76 10.92
N ARG A 346 38.68 37.59 9.73
CA ARG A 346 39.83 38.40 9.28
C ARG A 346 39.47 39.89 9.10
N ALA A 347 38.27 40.16 8.55
CA ALA A 347 37.82 41.55 8.36
C ALA A 347 37.59 42.28 9.70
N ALA A 348 37.12 41.55 10.73
CA ALA A 348 36.85 42.12 12.04
C ALA A 348 38.07 42.19 12.95
N ALA A 349 39.06 41.30 12.79
CA ALA A 349 40.20 41.20 13.67
C ALA A 349 41.08 42.47 13.65
N LYS A 350 41.23 43.10 14.84
CA LYS A 350 42.07 44.28 15.05
C LYS A 350 43.18 43.95 16.05
N GLU A 351 44.36 44.57 15.86
CA GLU A 351 45.50 44.40 16.76
C GLU A 351 45.16 44.90 18.17
N GLY A 352 45.40 44.09 19.15
CA GLY A 352 45.23 44.38 20.56
C GLY A 352 43.79 44.55 21.06
N SER A 353 42.77 44.21 20.24
CA SER A 353 41.37 44.30 20.63
C SER A 353 40.51 43.23 19.97
N PHE A 354 39.44 42.82 20.67
CA PHE A 354 38.43 41.92 20.13
C PHE A 354 37.26 42.76 19.55
N THR A 355 36.87 42.44 18.31
CA THR A 355 35.80 43.11 17.56
C THR A 355 34.76 42.08 17.17
N ALA A 356 33.49 42.42 17.25
CA ALA A 356 32.39 41.54 16.82
C ALA A 356 32.45 41.29 15.34
N PHE A 357 32.09 40.07 14.93
CA PHE A 357 31.84 39.67 13.56
C PHE A 357 30.56 38.89 13.43
N GLY A 358 30.03 38.86 12.20
CA GLY A 358 28.94 37.99 11.82
C GLY A 358 29.16 37.44 10.41
N ALA A 359 28.77 36.24 10.17
CA ALA A 359 28.78 35.58 8.87
C ALA A 359 27.48 34.81 8.66
N MET A 360 27.03 34.71 7.44
CA MET A 360 25.88 33.93 7.07
C MET A 360 26.08 33.33 5.68
N ALA A 361 25.53 32.14 5.43
CA ALA A 361 25.47 31.51 4.12
C ALA A 361 24.23 30.63 4.00
N GLY A 362 23.68 30.57 2.80
CA GLY A 362 22.68 29.57 2.41
C GLY A 362 23.22 28.72 1.27
N GLY A 363 22.76 27.51 1.15
CA GLY A 363 23.18 26.60 0.11
C GLY A 363 22.16 25.52 -0.18
N TYR A 364 22.24 24.98 -1.40
CA TYR A 364 21.53 23.81 -1.86
C TYR A 364 22.58 22.83 -2.41
N ASN A 365 22.47 21.57 -2.01
CA ASN A 365 23.32 20.51 -2.52
C ASN A 365 22.47 19.26 -2.79
N ARG A 366 22.82 18.55 -3.87
CA ARG A 366 22.29 17.25 -4.20
C ARG A 366 23.35 16.20 -4.02
N TYR A 367 23.00 15.13 -3.31
CA TYR A 367 23.87 13.97 -3.07
C TYR A 367 23.30 12.74 -3.77
N GLU A 368 24.06 12.19 -4.73
CA GLU A 368 23.69 10.99 -5.47
C GLU A 368 24.12 9.74 -4.69
N THR A 369 23.15 8.90 -4.31
CA THR A 369 23.36 7.71 -3.46
C THR A 369 22.88 6.42 -4.14
N GLY A 370 22.62 6.49 -5.46
CA GLY A 370 21.85 5.49 -6.22
C GLY A 370 20.33 5.76 -6.19
N SER A 371 19.91 6.71 -5.40
CA SER A 371 18.77 7.60 -5.30
C SER A 371 19.37 9.01 -5.19
N HIS A 372 18.64 10.01 -4.70
CA HIS A 372 19.27 11.28 -4.37
C HIS A 372 18.66 11.91 -3.12
N VAL A 373 19.48 12.71 -2.44
CA VAL A 373 19.08 13.54 -1.32
C VAL A 373 19.39 14.98 -1.65
N ASP A 374 18.37 15.80 -1.64
CA ASP A 374 18.47 17.25 -1.77
C ASP A 374 18.53 17.90 -0.40
N VAL A 375 19.51 18.76 -0.16
CA VAL A 375 19.68 19.44 1.12
C VAL A 375 19.74 20.94 0.86
N GLU A 376 18.78 21.68 1.40
CA GLU A 376 18.73 23.14 1.38
C GLU A 376 18.86 23.68 2.79
N GLY A 377 19.81 24.59 3.02
CA GLY A 377 20.06 25.07 4.37
C GLY A 377 20.62 26.46 4.44
N PHE A 378 20.52 27.04 5.63
CA PHE A 378 21.04 28.34 6.00
C PHE A 378 21.84 28.24 7.29
N SER A 379 23.04 28.84 7.32
CA SER A 379 23.93 28.88 8.50
C SER A 379 24.27 30.31 8.87
N LEU A 380 24.34 30.58 10.18
CA LEU A 380 24.69 31.86 10.79
C LEU A 380 25.77 31.62 11.85
N ALA A 381 26.80 32.46 11.86
CA ALA A 381 27.79 32.51 12.95
C ALA A 381 27.95 33.94 13.43
N VAL A 382 28.01 34.13 14.75
CA VAL A 382 28.24 35.44 15.38
C VAL A 382 29.28 35.26 16.51
N GLY A 383 30.23 36.13 16.55
CA GLY A 383 31.31 36.00 17.51
C GLY A 383 32.19 37.25 17.64
N THR A 384 33.37 37.03 18.24
CA THR A 384 34.39 38.08 18.37
C THR A 384 35.73 37.56 17.86
N ALA A 385 36.47 38.43 17.20
CA ALA A 385 37.79 38.15 16.65
C ALA A 385 38.79 39.25 17.06
N GLY A 386 40.00 38.84 17.38
CA GLY A 386 41.10 39.72 17.70
C GLY A 386 42.40 39.23 17.10
N ARG A 387 43.36 40.13 16.98
CA ARG A 387 44.70 39.85 16.46
C ARG A 387 45.78 40.20 17.50
N ILE A 388 46.75 39.33 17.61
CA ILE A 388 47.93 39.48 18.43
C ILE A 388 49.15 39.15 17.58
N ASN A 389 49.86 40.17 17.08
CA ASN A 389 50.95 40.00 16.10
C ASN A 389 50.48 39.24 14.86
N ASN A 390 51.05 38.06 14.62
CA ASN A 390 50.72 37.20 13.47
C ASN A 390 49.60 36.21 13.73
N LEU A 391 49.00 36.20 14.95
CA LEU A 391 47.95 35.26 15.33
C LEU A 391 46.61 35.96 15.44
N THR A 392 45.67 35.54 14.64
CA THR A 392 44.26 35.92 14.74
C THR A 392 43.52 34.77 15.47
N LEU A 393 42.72 35.15 16.49
CA LEU A 393 41.90 34.26 17.25
C LEU A 393 40.44 34.72 17.22
N ALA A 394 39.52 33.76 17.17
CA ALA A 394 38.09 34.03 17.22
C ALA A 394 37.36 32.98 18.04
N GLY A 395 36.31 33.43 18.72
CA GLY A 395 35.30 32.54 19.31
C GLY A 395 33.92 32.94 18.82
N PHE A 396 33.04 31.98 18.53
CA PHE A 396 31.72 32.23 17.96
C PHE A 396 30.68 31.26 18.46
N VAL A 397 29.43 31.63 18.33
CA VAL A 397 28.26 30.78 18.41
C VAL A 397 27.69 30.66 16.99
N GLU A 398 27.08 29.53 16.69
CA GLU A 398 26.50 29.25 15.40
C GLU A 398 25.13 28.63 15.53
N ALA A 399 24.29 28.87 14.54
CA ALA A 399 23.01 28.25 14.36
C ALA A 399 22.80 27.97 12.86
N GLY A 400 22.04 26.94 12.57
CA GLY A 400 21.70 26.60 11.20
C GLY A 400 20.38 25.85 11.13
N TRP A 401 19.69 26.04 10.02
CA TRP A 401 18.43 25.41 9.69
C TRP A 401 18.52 24.85 8.29
N ALA A 402 18.06 23.61 8.11
CA ALA A 402 18.01 22.99 6.80
C ALA A 402 16.81 22.07 6.68
N SER A 403 16.36 21.87 5.45
CA SER A 403 15.49 20.76 5.07
C SER A 403 16.24 19.83 4.12
N SER A 404 15.92 18.56 4.19
CA SER A 404 16.38 17.57 3.21
C SER A 404 15.22 16.76 2.70
N GLU A 405 15.20 16.52 1.39
CA GLU A 405 14.23 15.69 0.69
C GLU A 405 14.96 14.50 0.08
N SER A 406 14.52 13.29 0.41
CA SER A 406 15.08 12.05 -0.11
C SER A 406 14.13 11.40 -1.11
N HIS A 407 14.65 10.99 -2.26
CA HIS A 407 13.89 10.33 -3.32
C HIS A 407 14.43 8.92 -3.54
N VAL A 408 13.68 7.92 -3.05
CA VAL A 408 14.02 6.50 -3.16
C VAL A 408 12.94 5.78 -3.94
N ALA A 409 13.21 5.45 -5.18
CA ALA A 409 12.27 4.81 -6.11
C ALA A 409 10.91 5.54 -6.17
N SER A 410 9.86 4.98 -5.55
CA SER A 410 8.53 5.58 -5.48
C SER A 410 8.25 6.30 -4.15
N THR A 411 9.20 6.28 -3.22
CA THR A 411 9.04 6.83 -1.86
C THR A 411 9.82 8.13 -1.74
N GLU A 412 9.15 9.17 -1.26
CA GLU A 412 9.72 10.46 -0.89
C GLU A 412 9.61 10.62 0.63
N ALA A 413 10.61 11.23 1.23
CA ALA A 413 10.58 11.55 2.65
C ALA A 413 11.36 12.83 2.92
N ASP A 414 10.82 13.63 3.84
CA ASP A 414 11.36 14.92 4.25
C ASP A 414 12.01 14.82 5.62
N ALA A 415 13.04 15.62 5.86
CA ALA A 415 13.58 15.80 7.18
C ALA A 415 14.03 17.25 7.39
N ASP A 416 13.67 17.79 8.56
CA ASP A 416 14.10 19.09 9.01
C ASP A 416 15.30 18.97 9.98
N HIS A 417 16.25 19.86 9.86
CA HIS A 417 17.50 19.85 10.62
C HIS A 417 17.72 21.18 11.30
N ASP A 418 17.86 21.16 12.62
CA ASP A 418 18.24 22.30 13.45
C ASP A 418 19.62 22.05 14.05
N TYR A 419 20.54 22.97 13.83
CA TYR A 419 21.90 22.90 14.37
C TYR A 419 22.20 24.14 15.24
N TYR A 420 22.77 23.89 16.41
CA TYR A 420 23.27 24.91 17.33
C TYR A 420 24.65 24.50 17.84
N GLY A 421 25.59 25.45 17.85
CA GLY A 421 26.94 25.14 18.21
C GLY A 421 27.76 26.33 18.70
N VAL A 422 28.94 26.01 19.14
CA VAL A 422 30.00 26.95 19.49
C VAL A 422 31.28 26.57 18.77
N GLY A 423 32.07 27.56 18.41
CA GLY A 423 33.34 27.30 17.75
C GLY A 423 34.45 28.27 18.16
N ALA A 424 35.65 27.82 17.88
CA ALA A 424 36.84 28.64 17.93
C ALA A 424 37.63 28.52 16.64
N ALA A 425 38.18 29.59 16.17
CA ALA A 425 39.00 29.62 14.95
C ALA A 425 40.29 30.35 15.18
N MET A 426 41.33 29.95 14.49
CA MET A 426 42.65 30.59 14.53
C MET A 426 43.22 30.73 13.11
N ARG A 427 43.98 31.75 12.90
CA ARG A 427 44.84 31.94 11.74
C ARG A 427 46.21 32.42 12.17
N TYR A 428 47.25 31.79 11.67
CA TYR A 428 48.62 32.23 11.84
C TYR A 428 49.20 32.64 10.48
N ASP A 429 49.57 33.92 10.36
CA ASP A 429 50.22 34.50 9.16
C ASP A 429 51.75 34.36 9.35
N PHE A 430 52.42 33.60 8.50
CA PHE A 430 53.88 33.50 8.50
C PHE A 430 54.49 34.78 7.88
N GLN A 431 55.80 34.99 8.11
CA GLN A 431 56.55 36.09 7.49
C GLN A 431 56.80 35.88 5.98
N SER A 432 55.98 35.07 5.34
CA SER A 432 55.95 34.66 3.96
C SER A 432 54.50 34.72 3.46
N PRO A 433 54.21 34.54 2.17
CA PRO A 433 52.84 34.52 1.71
C PRO A 433 52.01 33.35 2.19
N PHE A 434 52.54 32.49 3.04
CA PHE A 434 51.84 31.33 3.63
C PHE A 434 51.11 31.69 4.91
N TYR A 435 49.99 31.04 5.16
CA TYR A 435 49.22 31.11 6.38
C TYR A 435 48.68 29.71 6.74
N LEU A 436 48.31 29.54 8.01
CA LEU A 436 47.65 28.36 8.52
C LEU A 436 46.32 28.76 9.18
N ASP A 437 45.21 28.24 8.68
CA ASP A 437 43.88 28.40 9.25
C ASP A 437 43.45 27.09 9.93
N GLY A 438 42.74 27.21 11.06
CA GLY A 438 42.16 26.08 11.74
C GLY A 438 40.92 26.52 12.53
N ALA A 439 39.91 25.66 12.56
CA ALA A 439 38.72 25.87 13.37
C ALA A 439 38.30 24.56 14.04
N VAL A 440 37.70 24.68 15.23
CA VAL A 440 37.06 23.60 15.97
C VAL A 440 35.64 24.03 16.26
N ARG A 441 34.70 23.13 16.03
CA ARG A 441 33.27 23.32 16.24
C ARG A 441 32.73 22.21 17.12
N LEU A 442 31.82 22.55 18.03
CA LEU A 442 31.09 21.60 18.89
C LEU A 442 29.62 22.06 18.86
N GLY A 443 28.73 21.16 18.55
CA GLY A 443 27.31 21.49 18.47
C GLY A 443 26.42 20.27 18.57
N GLN A 444 25.15 20.54 18.54
CA GLN A 444 24.08 19.54 18.53
C GLN A 444 23.24 19.78 17.28
N ILE A 445 22.94 18.71 16.59
CA ILE A 445 21.94 18.68 15.52
C ILE A 445 20.71 17.92 16.02
N SER A 446 19.54 18.45 15.74
CA SER A 446 18.25 17.79 15.90
C SER A 446 17.68 17.54 14.50
N THR A 447 17.16 16.37 14.28
CA THR A 447 16.53 16.02 13.01
C THR A 447 15.12 15.51 13.30
N GLU A 448 14.13 16.10 12.65
CA GLU A 448 12.76 15.65 12.63
C GLU A 448 12.50 15.03 11.25
N PHE A 449 12.02 13.81 11.23
CA PHE A 449 11.79 13.02 10.02
C PHE A 449 10.30 12.84 9.81
N ASP A 450 9.81 13.15 8.61
CA ASP A 450 8.44 12.95 8.17
C ASP A 450 8.46 12.13 6.86
N GLY A 451 7.90 10.87 6.95
CA GLY A 451 7.95 9.92 5.81
C GLY A 451 7.12 8.67 6.00
#